data_f39e7db5c93dd95bba137ecbc8f5a8eb
#
_entry.id   f39e7db5c93dd95bba137ecbc8f5a8eb
#
_cell.length_a   1.000
_cell.length_b   1.000
_cell.length_c   1.000
_cell.angle_alpha   90.00
_cell.angle_beta   90.00
_cell.angle_gamma   90.00
#
_symmetry.space_group_name_H-M   'P 1'
#
loop_
_entity.id
_entity.type
_entity.pdbx_description
1 polymer ?
#
loop_
_entity_poly.entity_id
_entity_poly.type
_entity_poly.pdbx_seq_one_letter_code
_entity_poly.pdbx_strand_id
1 'polypeptide(L)'
;MNGALAAILALPGGVVLADNAEIAGRESEEALAKTPDTENGRKVYTICTVCHSPEGWGGANGVYPQIAGQHRSVVIKQLADIRARNRDNPTMRPFAVPQLMGGAQEMADVAAYIEQLPMTPQNGVGSGRDLAHGERLYKDNCVECHGERGEGNAAEHVPLIQGQHYRYLVRQFDWIRIGKRRNADPKMVKQIRGFSGRDVAAVMDYVSRIQPPAERLGKPGWHNPDFPKYYRGYTPEQYLRR
;
A
#
# COMPACT_ATOMS: atom_id res chain seq x y z
N MET A 1 43.30 -13.62 -57.80
CA MET A 1 43.11 -12.73 -56.67
C MET A 1 41.60 -12.62 -56.47
N ASN A 2 41.02 -13.45 -55.58
CA ASN A 2 39.58 -13.51 -55.31
C ASN A 2 39.33 -12.79 -53.99
N GLY A 3 38.72 -11.60 -54.09
CA GLY A 3 38.23 -10.83 -52.94
C GLY A 3 36.85 -11.35 -52.52
N ALA A 4 36.77 -11.99 -51.37
CA ALA A 4 35.49 -12.32 -50.77
C ALA A 4 34.92 -11.11 -50.03
N LEU A 5 33.79 -10.58 -50.51
CA LEU A 5 32.99 -9.63 -49.76
C LEU A 5 32.27 -10.37 -48.59
N ALA A 6 32.65 -10.05 -47.37
CA ALA A 6 31.89 -10.46 -46.20
C ALA A 6 30.67 -9.57 -46.05
N ALA A 7 29.47 -10.13 -46.26
CA ALA A 7 28.21 -9.44 -45.97
C ALA A 7 28.00 -9.46 -44.44
N ILE A 8 28.02 -8.26 -43.85
CA ILE A 8 27.62 -8.08 -42.44
C ILE A 8 26.09 -8.13 -42.40
N LEU A 9 25.55 -9.27 -41.93
CA LEU A 9 24.14 -9.38 -41.57
C LEU A 9 23.91 -8.58 -40.31
N ALA A 10 23.29 -7.42 -40.44
CA ALA A 10 22.72 -6.65 -39.33
C ALA A 10 21.54 -7.48 -38.76
N LEU A 11 21.68 -7.99 -37.54
CA LEU A 11 20.58 -8.61 -36.81
C LEU A 11 19.54 -7.53 -36.48
N PRO A 12 18.23 -7.80 -36.70
CA PRO A 12 17.20 -6.84 -36.31
C PRO A 12 17.25 -6.66 -34.80
N GLY A 13 17.17 -5.38 -34.37
CA GLY A 13 17.22 -4.99 -32.98
C GLY A 13 16.27 -5.83 -32.14
N GLY A 14 16.81 -6.55 -31.18
CA GLY A 14 16.03 -7.33 -30.22
C GLY A 14 15.07 -6.40 -29.50
N VAL A 15 13.78 -6.75 -29.47
CA VAL A 15 12.78 -6.06 -28.67
C VAL A 15 13.16 -6.29 -27.20
N VAL A 16 13.71 -5.28 -26.55
CA VAL A 16 13.94 -5.30 -25.10
C VAL A 16 12.58 -5.22 -24.45
N LEU A 17 12.13 -6.32 -23.87
CA LEU A 17 10.90 -6.29 -23.06
C LEU A 17 11.16 -5.46 -21.80
N ALA A 18 10.30 -4.47 -21.56
CA ALA A 18 10.35 -3.68 -20.34
C ALA A 18 10.24 -4.58 -19.11
N ASP A 19 11.03 -4.33 -18.07
CA ASP A 19 10.91 -5.07 -16.84
C ASP A 19 9.64 -4.68 -16.05
N ASN A 20 9.32 -5.44 -15.02
CA ASN A 20 8.10 -5.23 -14.24
C ASN A 20 8.09 -3.87 -13.52
N ALA A 21 9.26 -3.35 -13.15
CA ALA A 21 9.37 -2.04 -12.49
C ALA A 21 9.12 -0.90 -13.49
N GLU A 22 9.64 -1.02 -14.71
CA GLU A 22 9.42 -0.05 -15.78
C GLU A 22 7.95 -0.02 -16.22
N ILE A 23 7.31 -1.20 -16.35
CA ILE A 23 5.86 -1.29 -16.65
C ILE A 23 5.05 -0.60 -15.56
N ALA A 24 5.33 -0.90 -14.28
CA ALA A 24 4.67 -0.28 -13.14
C ALA A 24 4.88 1.23 -13.10
N GLY A 25 6.11 1.70 -13.39
CA GLY A 25 6.47 3.11 -13.43
C GLY A 25 5.63 3.89 -14.44
N ARG A 26 5.59 3.44 -15.70
CA ARG A 26 4.81 4.08 -16.77
C ARG A 26 3.31 4.15 -16.42
N GLU A 27 2.72 3.07 -15.93
CA GLU A 27 1.31 3.06 -15.54
C GLU A 27 1.03 3.98 -14.35
N SER A 28 1.94 4.03 -13.38
CA SER A 28 1.86 4.93 -12.24
C SER A 28 1.91 6.41 -12.68
N GLU A 29 2.85 6.76 -13.55
CA GLU A 29 2.98 8.11 -14.11
C GLU A 29 1.72 8.51 -14.89
N GLU A 30 1.21 7.61 -15.73
CA GLU A 30 -0.04 7.84 -16.47
C GLU A 30 -1.21 8.11 -15.52
N ALA A 31 -1.39 7.29 -14.48
CA ALA A 31 -2.47 7.46 -13.51
C ALA A 31 -2.32 8.74 -12.66
N LEU A 32 -1.08 9.10 -12.31
CA LEU A 32 -0.80 10.34 -11.57
C LEU A 32 -1.15 11.59 -12.36
N ALA A 33 -0.98 11.55 -13.70
CA ALA A 33 -1.29 12.66 -14.60
C ALA A 33 -2.81 12.84 -14.83
N LYS A 34 -3.66 11.87 -14.47
CA LYS A 34 -5.12 12.00 -14.63
C LYS A 34 -5.72 12.94 -13.58
N THR A 35 -6.73 13.70 -14.01
CA THR A 35 -7.65 14.37 -13.08
C THR A 35 -8.62 13.34 -12.52
N PRO A 36 -8.64 13.10 -11.20
CA PRO A 36 -9.46 12.04 -10.64
C PRO A 36 -10.95 12.44 -10.55
N ASP A 37 -11.82 11.46 -10.82
CA ASP A 37 -13.24 11.49 -10.53
C ASP A 37 -13.52 10.61 -9.29
N THR A 38 -13.78 11.23 -8.14
CA THR A 38 -13.99 10.51 -6.88
C THR A 38 -15.31 9.76 -6.84
N GLU A 39 -16.32 10.18 -7.60
CA GLU A 39 -17.60 9.43 -7.71
C GLU A 39 -17.38 8.14 -8.52
N ASN A 40 -16.60 8.19 -9.59
CA ASN A 40 -16.16 6.97 -10.27
C ASN A 40 -15.27 6.12 -9.37
N GLY A 41 -14.36 6.76 -8.61
CA GLY A 41 -13.51 6.10 -7.62
C GLY A 41 -14.31 5.32 -6.56
N ARG A 42 -15.42 5.86 -6.08
CA ARG A 42 -16.37 5.18 -5.20
C ARG A 42 -16.94 3.91 -5.82
N LYS A 43 -17.31 3.95 -7.10
CA LYS A 43 -17.83 2.77 -7.84
C LYS A 43 -16.76 1.70 -7.98
N VAL A 44 -15.54 2.08 -8.38
CA VAL A 44 -14.40 1.17 -8.48
C VAL A 44 -14.05 0.58 -7.11
N TYR A 45 -14.14 1.37 -6.04
CA TYR A 45 -13.84 0.95 -4.67
C TYR A 45 -14.73 -0.21 -4.19
N THR A 46 -15.89 -0.44 -4.79
CA THR A 46 -16.82 -1.53 -4.42
C THR A 46 -16.12 -2.89 -4.34
N ILE A 47 -15.21 -3.20 -5.27
CA ILE A 47 -14.46 -4.45 -5.26
C ILE A 47 -13.44 -4.55 -4.12
N CYS A 48 -12.99 -3.42 -3.59
CA CYS A 48 -12.01 -3.34 -2.51
C CYS A 48 -12.64 -3.61 -1.14
N THR A 49 -13.96 -3.33 -1.01
CA THR A 49 -14.70 -3.44 0.26
C THR A 49 -14.68 -4.85 0.84
N VAL A 50 -14.59 -5.88 0.00
CA VAL A 50 -14.60 -7.29 0.39
C VAL A 50 -13.47 -7.61 1.38
N CYS A 51 -12.30 -7.00 1.19
CA CYS A 51 -11.13 -7.24 2.02
C CYS A 51 -10.78 -6.04 2.91
N HIS A 52 -10.95 -4.82 2.38
CA HIS A 52 -10.55 -3.60 3.08
C HIS A 52 -11.69 -2.94 3.87
N SER A 53 -12.87 -3.53 3.91
CA SER A 53 -14.13 -2.99 4.41
C SER A 53 -14.64 -1.76 3.62
N PRO A 54 -15.92 -1.40 3.73
CA PRO A 54 -16.45 -0.17 3.17
C PRO A 54 -15.72 1.10 3.65
N GLU A 55 -15.23 1.08 4.88
CA GLU A 55 -14.51 2.17 5.52
C GLU A 55 -13.03 2.27 5.09
N GLY A 56 -12.47 1.26 4.41
CA GLY A 56 -11.06 1.19 4.07
C GLY A 56 -10.17 0.83 5.26
N TRP A 57 -10.76 0.36 6.36
CA TRP A 57 -10.03 0.09 7.61
C TRP A 57 -9.34 -1.26 7.65
N GLY A 58 -9.71 -2.19 6.75
CA GLY A 58 -9.17 -3.55 6.75
C GLY A 58 -9.56 -4.33 8.00
N GLY A 59 -8.62 -5.03 8.60
CA GLY A 59 -8.85 -5.79 9.81
C GLY A 59 -7.72 -5.66 10.85
N ALA A 60 -8.08 -5.43 12.12
CA ALA A 60 -7.14 -5.27 13.23
C ALA A 60 -6.17 -6.45 13.40
N ASN A 61 -6.53 -7.63 12.89
CA ASN A 61 -5.65 -8.80 12.79
C ASN A 61 -4.50 -8.63 11.77
N GLY A 62 -4.51 -7.55 10.96
CA GLY A 62 -3.49 -7.20 9.98
C GLY A 62 -3.46 -8.09 8.73
N VAL A 63 -4.43 -8.97 8.52
CA VAL A 63 -4.54 -9.74 7.26
C VAL A 63 -4.75 -8.78 6.10
N TYR A 64 -5.72 -7.88 6.22
CA TYR A 64 -5.99 -6.80 5.29
C TYR A 64 -5.60 -5.47 5.92
N PRO A 65 -4.76 -4.65 5.25
CA PRO A 65 -4.34 -3.35 5.78
C PRO A 65 -5.47 -2.33 5.77
N GLN A 66 -5.37 -1.35 6.66
CA GLN A 66 -6.02 -0.08 6.46
C GLN A 66 -5.45 0.59 5.21
N ILE A 67 -6.32 1.02 4.31
CA ILE A 67 -5.97 1.82 3.12
C ILE A 67 -6.58 3.22 3.19
N ALA A 68 -7.60 3.42 4.02
CA ALA A 68 -8.21 4.74 4.26
C ALA A 68 -7.16 5.78 4.61
N GLY A 69 -7.26 6.95 4.00
CA GLY A 69 -6.39 8.08 4.24
C GLY A 69 -4.96 7.95 3.68
N GLN A 70 -4.63 6.88 2.98
CA GLN A 70 -3.32 6.73 2.36
C GLN A 70 -3.16 7.71 1.19
N HIS A 71 -1.96 8.24 1.00
CA HIS A 71 -1.65 9.14 -0.10
C HIS A 71 -2.06 8.55 -1.45
N ARG A 72 -2.76 9.34 -2.26
CA ARG A 72 -3.16 8.95 -3.63
C ARG A 72 -1.98 8.39 -4.43
N SER A 73 -0.85 9.06 -4.40
CA SER A 73 0.36 8.65 -5.13
C SER A 73 0.88 7.29 -4.69
N VAL A 74 0.83 6.99 -3.39
CA VAL A 74 1.23 5.69 -2.84
C VAL A 74 0.25 4.61 -3.26
N VAL A 75 -1.07 4.85 -3.21
CA VAL A 75 -2.08 3.87 -3.64
C VAL A 75 -1.88 3.53 -5.10
N ILE A 76 -1.72 4.54 -5.99
CA ILE A 76 -1.45 4.35 -7.42
C ILE A 76 -0.20 3.50 -7.62
N LYS A 77 0.92 3.88 -7.01
CA LYS A 77 2.17 3.13 -7.11
C LYS A 77 2.00 1.67 -6.68
N GLN A 78 1.31 1.41 -5.57
CA GLN A 78 1.13 0.04 -5.08
C GLN A 78 0.23 -0.79 -6.01
N LEU A 79 -0.81 -0.22 -6.59
CA LEU A 79 -1.68 -0.92 -7.53
C LEU A 79 -0.95 -1.22 -8.84
N ALA A 80 -0.20 -0.27 -9.40
CA ALA A 80 0.62 -0.47 -10.59
C ALA A 80 1.70 -1.56 -10.37
N ASP A 81 2.40 -1.49 -9.24
CA ASP A 81 3.41 -2.50 -8.86
C ASP A 81 2.82 -3.92 -8.70
N ILE A 82 1.62 -4.04 -8.13
CA ILE A 82 0.92 -5.33 -7.98
C ILE A 82 0.50 -5.85 -9.36
N ARG A 83 -0.07 -5.00 -10.19
CA ARG A 83 -0.51 -5.32 -11.55
C ARG A 83 0.64 -5.80 -12.42
N ALA A 84 1.74 -5.10 -12.43
CA ALA A 84 2.96 -5.44 -13.15
C ALA A 84 3.78 -6.58 -12.51
N ARG A 85 3.34 -7.15 -11.37
CA ARG A 85 4.06 -8.17 -10.60
C ARG A 85 5.42 -7.70 -10.04
N ASN A 86 5.67 -6.40 -10.00
CA ASN A 86 6.82 -5.80 -9.32
C ASN A 86 6.67 -5.91 -7.79
N ARG A 87 5.42 -5.82 -7.28
CA ARG A 87 5.06 -6.20 -5.92
C ARG A 87 4.35 -7.55 -5.93
N ASP A 88 5.02 -8.60 -5.41
CA ASP A 88 4.39 -9.90 -5.28
C ASP A 88 3.28 -9.88 -4.22
N ASN A 89 2.02 -9.90 -4.69
CA ASN A 89 0.84 -9.96 -3.85
C ASN A 89 -0.26 -10.78 -4.55
N PRO A 90 -0.20 -12.11 -4.46
CA PRO A 90 -1.12 -12.99 -5.16
C PRO A 90 -2.58 -12.78 -4.74
N THR A 91 -2.84 -12.33 -3.51
CA THR A 91 -4.18 -12.05 -3.02
C THR A 91 -4.81 -10.82 -3.69
N MET A 92 -4.02 -9.73 -3.85
CA MET A 92 -4.52 -8.48 -4.42
C MET A 92 -4.51 -8.48 -5.95
N ARG A 93 -3.62 -9.25 -6.57
CA ARG A 93 -3.41 -9.20 -8.02
C ARG A 93 -4.69 -9.44 -8.85
N PRO A 94 -5.55 -10.42 -8.54
CA PRO A 94 -6.79 -10.62 -9.30
C PRO A 94 -7.71 -9.40 -9.31
N PHE A 95 -7.65 -8.57 -8.27
CA PHE A 95 -8.49 -7.37 -8.13
C PHE A 95 -7.85 -6.13 -8.78
N ALA A 96 -6.54 -6.14 -9.03
CA ALA A 96 -5.82 -5.02 -9.63
C ALA A 96 -5.79 -5.07 -11.17
N VAL A 97 -6.19 -6.18 -11.80
CA VAL A 97 -6.14 -6.32 -13.27
C VAL A 97 -7.10 -5.36 -13.98
N PRO A 98 -6.75 -4.88 -15.21
CA PRO A 98 -7.58 -3.91 -15.94
C PRO A 98 -9.00 -4.39 -16.21
N GLN A 99 -9.19 -5.69 -16.38
CA GLN A 99 -10.50 -6.31 -16.64
C GLN A 99 -11.49 -6.14 -15.48
N LEU A 100 -10.99 -5.95 -14.26
CA LEU A 100 -11.83 -5.81 -13.07
C LEU A 100 -11.83 -4.39 -12.51
N MET A 101 -10.65 -3.77 -12.42
CA MET A 101 -10.50 -2.44 -11.81
C MET A 101 -10.56 -1.29 -12.84
N GLY A 102 -10.27 -1.57 -14.12
CA GLY A 102 -10.11 -0.56 -15.16
C GLY A 102 -8.64 -0.15 -15.38
N GLY A 103 -8.41 0.93 -16.12
CA GLY A 103 -7.10 1.44 -16.52
C GLY A 103 -6.52 2.49 -15.56
N ALA A 104 -5.69 3.36 -16.13
CA ALA A 104 -5.00 4.42 -15.38
C ALA A 104 -5.99 5.47 -14.81
N GLN A 105 -7.11 5.73 -15.50
CA GLN A 105 -8.12 6.66 -15.00
C GLN A 105 -8.80 6.09 -13.75
N GLU A 106 -9.29 4.86 -13.78
CA GLU A 106 -9.95 4.21 -12.64
C GLU A 106 -8.99 4.01 -11.47
N MET A 107 -7.70 3.79 -11.75
CA MET A 107 -6.65 3.76 -10.72
C MET A 107 -6.50 5.11 -10.04
N ALA A 108 -6.49 6.20 -10.80
CA ALA A 108 -6.44 7.57 -10.28
C ALA A 108 -7.66 7.91 -9.43
N ASP A 109 -8.85 7.52 -9.92
CA ASP A 109 -10.14 7.78 -9.30
C ASP A 109 -10.28 7.07 -7.95
N VAL A 110 -10.01 5.76 -7.93
CA VAL A 110 -10.10 4.97 -6.69
C VAL A 110 -9.05 5.38 -5.67
N ALA A 111 -7.85 5.77 -6.11
CA ALA A 111 -6.81 6.23 -5.20
C ALA A 111 -7.19 7.58 -4.55
N ALA A 112 -7.81 8.49 -5.29
CA ALA A 112 -8.31 9.75 -4.75
C ALA A 112 -9.51 9.53 -3.79
N TYR A 113 -10.39 8.59 -4.09
CA TYR A 113 -11.46 8.20 -3.18
C TYR A 113 -10.90 7.64 -1.86
N ILE A 114 -9.93 6.72 -1.92
CA ILE A 114 -9.29 6.11 -0.75
C ILE A 114 -8.60 7.16 0.14
N GLU A 115 -7.92 8.14 -0.46
CA GLU A 115 -7.22 9.21 0.27
C GLU A 115 -8.17 10.05 1.12
N GLN A 116 -9.43 10.21 0.70
CA GLN A 116 -10.45 11.00 1.41
C GLN A 116 -11.14 10.22 2.53
N LEU A 117 -11.02 8.89 2.57
CA LEU A 117 -11.66 8.08 3.60
C LEU A 117 -11.03 8.36 4.97
N PRO A 118 -11.84 8.60 6.01
CA PRO A 118 -11.32 8.75 7.36
C PRO A 118 -10.71 7.46 7.88
N MET A 119 -9.58 7.58 8.55
CA MET A 119 -8.84 6.46 9.10
C MET A 119 -9.52 5.88 10.33
N THR A 120 -9.25 4.60 10.63
CA THR A 120 -9.80 4.00 11.85
C THR A 120 -9.16 4.60 13.11
N PRO A 121 -9.97 4.92 14.14
CA PRO A 121 -9.45 5.25 15.47
C PRO A 121 -9.02 4.01 16.27
N GLN A 122 -9.25 2.80 15.75
CA GLN A 122 -9.08 1.52 16.45
C GLN A 122 -8.28 0.52 15.60
N ASN A 123 -7.06 0.89 15.22
CA ASN A 123 -6.16 -0.05 14.54
C ASN A 123 -5.60 -1.11 15.51
N GLY A 124 -5.20 -2.27 14.98
CA GLY A 124 -4.53 -3.30 15.77
C GLY A 124 -3.12 -2.84 16.18
N VAL A 125 -2.82 -2.90 17.46
CA VAL A 125 -1.52 -2.53 18.04
C VAL A 125 -0.75 -3.76 18.55
N GLY A 126 0.55 -3.60 18.81
CA GLY A 126 1.39 -4.66 19.39
C GLY A 126 1.23 -4.78 20.91
N SER A 127 2.14 -5.52 21.56
CA SER A 127 2.04 -5.86 23.00
C SER A 127 2.34 -4.73 23.97
N GLY A 128 2.97 -3.65 23.51
CA GLY A 128 3.41 -2.52 24.35
C GLY A 128 4.70 -2.77 25.15
N ARG A 129 5.38 -3.90 24.95
CA ARG A 129 6.49 -4.32 25.84
C ARG A 129 7.78 -3.51 25.70
N ASP A 130 8.12 -3.07 24.51
CA ASP A 130 9.44 -2.48 24.18
C ASP A 130 9.31 -1.10 23.50
N LEU A 131 8.29 -0.32 23.88
CA LEU A 131 7.95 0.93 23.20
C LEU A 131 9.07 1.95 23.19
N ALA A 132 9.80 2.11 24.31
CA ALA A 132 10.92 3.04 24.37
C ALA A 132 12.07 2.65 23.42
N HIS A 133 12.30 1.35 23.20
CA HIS A 133 13.24 0.88 22.19
C HIS A 133 12.71 1.13 20.78
N GLY A 134 11.43 0.82 20.55
CA GLY A 134 10.76 1.08 19.27
C GLY A 134 10.78 2.56 18.88
N GLU A 135 10.54 3.46 19.85
CA GLU A 135 10.63 4.91 19.64
C GLU A 135 12.01 5.37 19.21
N ARG A 136 13.07 4.91 19.89
CA ARG A 136 14.44 5.24 19.48
C ARG A 136 14.75 4.74 18.08
N LEU A 137 14.41 3.48 17.78
CA LEU A 137 14.63 2.92 16.45
C LEU A 137 13.89 3.73 15.36
N TYR A 138 12.67 4.17 15.65
CA TYR A 138 11.91 4.98 14.73
C TYR A 138 12.58 6.34 14.47
N LYS A 139 12.96 7.04 15.54
CA LYS A 139 13.65 8.34 15.44
C LYS A 139 14.96 8.26 14.67
N ASP A 140 15.73 7.21 14.91
CA ASP A 140 17.06 7.05 14.33
C ASP A 140 17.03 6.56 12.87
N ASN A 141 15.96 5.89 12.45
CA ASN A 141 15.97 5.15 11.18
C ASN A 141 14.78 5.42 10.24
N CYS A 142 13.70 6.03 10.71
CA CYS A 142 12.46 6.10 9.93
C CYS A 142 11.98 7.53 9.66
N VAL A 143 12.27 8.46 10.57
CA VAL A 143 11.75 9.84 10.54
C VAL A 143 12.14 10.58 9.26
N GLU A 144 13.37 10.40 8.77
CA GLU A 144 13.86 11.09 7.57
C GLU A 144 12.92 10.93 6.36
N CYS A 145 12.35 9.74 6.19
CA CYS A 145 11.45 9.46 5.05
C CYS A 145 9.97 9.48 5.46
N HIS A 146 9.63 8.87 6.61
CA HIS A 146 8.24 8.69 7.02
C HIS A 146 7.67 9.84 7.84
N GLY A 147 8.49 10.85 8.20
CA GLY A 147 8.09 11.97 9.03
C GLY A 147 8.06 11.62 10.53
N GLU A 148 7.96 12.63 11.39
CA GLU A 148 7.99 12.44 12.83
C GLU A 148 6.78 11.66 13.37
N ARG A 149 5.65 11.76 12.68
CA ARG A 149 4.40 11.12 13.05
C ARG A 149 3.99 9.99 12.11
N GLY A 150 4.86 9.53 11.22
CA GLY A 150 4.56 8.49 10.26
C GLY A 150 3.61 8.93 9.16
N GLU A 151 3.54 10.21 8.89
CA GLU A 151 2.68 10.82 7.88
C GLU A 151 3.12 10.54 6.44
N GLY A 152 4.38 10.16 6.22
CA GLY A 152 4.94 9.89 4.90
C GLY A 152 5.17 11.14 4.06
N ASN A 153 5.42 10.94 2.77
CA ASN A 153 5.59 12.00 1.78
C ASN A 153 4.93 11.61 0.46
N ALA A 154 3.83 12.28 0.13
CA ALA A 154 3.07 11.99 -1.09
C ALA A 154 3.88 12.25 -2.37
N ALA A 155 4.72 13.29 -2.39
CA ALA A 155 5.51 13.64 -3.57
C ALA A 155 6.61 12.61 -3.87
N GLU A 156 7.14 11.96 -2.84
CA GLU A 156 8.17 10.93 -2.95
C GLU A 156 7.61 9.50 -2.89
N HIS A 157 6.29 9.34 -2.92
CA HIS A 157 5.62 8.04 -2.79
C HIS A 157 5.96 7.29 -1.49
N VAL A 158 6.39 8.01 -0.45
CA VAL A 158 6.64 7.43 0.88
C VAL A 158 5.31 7.25 1.59
N PRO A 159 4.95 6.02 1.99
CA PRO A 159 3.64 5.77 2.57
C PRO A 159 3.47 6.39 3.95
N LEU A 160 2.25 6.88 4.20
CA LEU A 160 1.74 7.08 5.54
C LEU A 160 1.67 5.72 6.24
N ILE A 161 2.26 5.62 7.45
CA ILE A 161 2.34 4.39 8.25
C ILE A 161 1.71 4.53 9.63
N GLN A 162 1.41 5.75 10.09
CA GLN A 162 0.64 6.01 11.32
C GLN A 162 -0.74 5.36 11.26
N GLY A 163 -1.26 4.89 12.38
CA GLY A 163 -2.58 4.27 12.45
C GLY A 163 -2.73 2.96 11.69
N GLN A 164 -1.65 2.39 11.16
CA GLN A 164 -1.69 1.11 10.45
C GLN A 164 -1.65 -0.06 11.44
N HIS A 165 -2.24 -1.20 11.07
CA HIS A 165 -2.27 -2.40 11.89
C HIS A 165 -0.88 -3.01 12.14
N TYR A 166 -0.53 -3.24 13.39
CA TYR A 166 0.75 -3.79 13.82
C TYR A 166 1.20 -5.03 13.03
N ARG A 167 0.32 -6.04 12.92
CA ARG A 167 0.68 -7.28 12.22
C ARG A 167 0.90 -7.10 10.73
N TYR A 168 0.19 -6.13 10.12
CA TYR A 168 0.46 -5.77 8.73
C TYR A 168 1.82 -5.09 8.58
N LEU A 169 2.15 -4.14 9.48
CA LEU A 169 3.45 -3.46 9.50
C LEU A 169 4.59 -4.45 9.63
N VAL A 170 4.54 -5.35 10.62
CA VAL A 170 5.55 -6.41 10.83
C VAL A 170 5.72 -7.24 9.56
N ARG A 171 4.62 -7.73 8.98
CA ARG A 171 4.66 -8.54 7.76
C ARG A 171 5.29 -7.79 6.59
N GLN A 172 4.94 -6.52 6.38
CA GLN A 172 5.51 -5.74 5.28
C GLN A 172 6.98 -5.43 5.50
N PHE A 173 7.36 -5.11 6.72
CA PHE A 173 8.76 -4.90 7.09
C PHE A 173 9.61 -6.14 6.79
N ASP A 174 9.16 -7.31 7.25
CA ASP A 174 9.87 -8.56 6.97
C ASP A 174 9.94 -8.86 5.47
N TRP A 175 8.87 -8.65 4.72
CA TRP A 175 8.87 -8.89 3.28
C TRP A 175 9.81 -7.95 2.52
N ILE A 176 9.98 -6.70 2.98
CA ILE A 176 10.98 -5.78 2.45
C ILE A 176 12.37 -6.29 2.80
N ARG A 177 12.62 -6.62 4.07
CA ARG A 177 13.92 -7.06 4.59
C ARG A 177 14.46 -8.30 3.89
N ILE A 178 13.59 -9.29 3.61
CA ILE A 178 13.98 -10.54 2.92
C ILE A 178 13.88 -10.46 1.39
N GLY A 179 13.59 -9.28 0.82
CA GLY A 179 13.52 -9.07 -0.63
C GLY A 179 12.26 -9.64 -1.32
N LYS A 180 11.28 -10.12 -0.58
CA LYS A 180 10.01 -10.59 -1.15
C LYS A 180 9.20 -9.45 -1.75
N ARG A 181 9.25 -8.25 -1.14
CA ARG A 181 8.61 -7.04 -1.64
C ARG A 181 9.60 -6.27 -2.53
N ARG A 182 9.70 -6.67 -3.81
CA ARG A 182 10.70 -6.15 -4.76
C ARG A 182 10.54 -4.66 -5.11
N ASN A 183 9.33 -4.12 -4.99
CA ASN A 183 9.03 -2.70 -5.24
C ASN A 183 9.43 -1.76 -4.09
N ALA A 184 10.13 -2.27 -3.07
CA ALA A 184 10.60 -1.46 -1.97
C ALA A 184 11.76 -0.55 -2.42
N ASP A 185 11.80 0.66 -1.85
CA ASP A 185 12.90 1.59 -2.09
C ASP A 185 14.23 0.99 -1.62
N PRO A 186 15.30 1.02 -2.44
CA PRO A 186 16.61 0.45 -2.08
C PRO A 186 17.23 1.06 -0.82
N LYS A 187 16.98 2.36 -0.53
CA LYS A 187 17.46 3.01 0.70
C LYS A 187 16.78 2.39 1.91
N MET A 188 15.44 2.20 1.85
CA MET A 188 14.71 1.53 2.93
C MET A 188 15.19 0.10 3.12
N VAL A 189 15.40 -0.69 2.05
CA VAL A 189 15.94 -2.07 2.15
C VAL A 189 17.30 -2.08 2.85
N LYS A 190 18.19 -1.14 2.49
CA LYS A 190 19.51 -1.00 3.11
C LYS A 190 19.39 -0.65 4.60
N GLN A 191 18.52 0.31 4.93
CA GLN A 191 18.30 0.81 6.28
C GLN A 191 17.86 -0.28 7.26
N ILE A 192 16.94 -1.14 6.83
CA ILE A 192 16.30 -2.12 7.73
C ILE A 192 16.96 -3.50 7.74
N ARG A 193 17.98 -3.74 6.91
CA ARG A 193 18.59 -5.07 6.73
C ARG A 193 19.09 -5.68 8.02
N GLY A 194 19.67 -4.85 8.92
CA GLY A 194 20.28 -5.29 10.17
C GLY A 194 19.33 -5.46 11.35
N PHE A 195 18.03 -5.17 11.16
CA PHE A 195 17.06 -5.25 12.26
C PHE A 195 16.83 -6.69 12.71
N SER A 196 16.94 -6.93 14.01
CA SER A 196 16.55 -8.20 14.63
C SER A 196 15.04 -8.34 14.72
N GLY A 197 14.56 -9.54 15.02
CA GLY A 197 13.12 -9.76 15.27
C GLY A 197 12.58 -8.93 16.45
N ARG A 198 13.40 -8.66 17.47
CA ARG A 198 13.07 -7.77 18.58
C ARG A 198 12.90 -6.33 18.10
N ASP A 199 13.84 -5.84 17.28
CA ASP A 199 13.79 -4.47 16.74
C ASP A 199 12.54 -4.27 15.89
N VAL A 200 12.25 -5.23 15.00
CA VAL A 200 11.02 -5.20 14.16
C VAL A 200 9.77 -5.16 15.03
N ALA A 201 9.68 -6.03 16.04
CA ALA A 201 8.52 -6.06 16.92
C ALA A 201 8.36 -4.73 17.68
N ALA A 202 9.45 -4.19 18.22
CA ALA A 202 9.45 -2.95 18.99
C ALA A 202 9.07 -1.73 18.14
N VAL A 203 9.75 -1.54 16.99
CA VAL A 203 9.50 -0.36 16.14
C VAL A 203 8.13 -0.40 15.49
N MET A 204 7.64 -1.56 15.04
CA MET A 204 6.31 -1.66 14.46
C MET A 204 5.20 -1.53 15.52
N ASP A 205 5.45 -1.95 16.76
CA ASP A 205 4.51 -1.69 17.87
C ASP A 205 4.43 -0.18 18.16
N TYR A 206 5.57 0.51 18.24
CA TYR A 206 5.60 1.97 18.38
C TYR A 206 4.86 2.66 17.24
N VAL A 207 5.18 2.35 15.98
CA VAL A 207 4.54 2.93 14.78
C VAL A 207 3.03 2.70 14.77
N SER A 208 2.57 1.51 15.16
CA SER A 208 1.13 1.19 15.21
C SER A 208 0.36 2.05 16.21
N ARG A 209 1.06 2.67 17.17
CA ARG A 209 0.47 3.55 18.21
C ARG A 209 0.54 5.05 17.86
N ILE A 210 1.27 5.41 16.81
CA ILE A 210 1.26 6.78 16.32
C ILE A 210 -0.14 7.05 15.74
N GLN A 211 -0.90 7.90 16.40
CA GLN A 211 -2.25 8.23 15.95
C GLN A 211 -2.23 9.31 14.87
N PRO A 212 -3.02 9.14 13.80
CA PRO A 212 -3.31 10.22 12.86
C PRO A 212 -3.92 11.44 13.58
N PRO A 213 -3.80 12.64 12.97
CA PRO A 213 -4.53 13.81 13.46
C PRO A 213 -6.03 13.54 13.58
N ALA A 214 -6.68 14.13 14.60
CA ALA A 214 -8.07 13.84 14.94
C ALA A 214 -9.05 14.09 13.77
N GLU A 215 -8.77 15.08 12.96
CA GLU A 215 -9.55 15.42 11.76
C GLU A 215 -9.50 14.37 10.66
N ARG A 216 -8.49 13.50 10.68
CA ARG A 216 -8.34 12.38 9.75
C ARG A 216 -8.96 11.08 10.26
N LEU A 217 -9.42 11.06 11.51
CA LEU A 217 -10.02 9.86 12.11
C LEU A 217 -11.53 9.83 11.90
N GLY A 218 -12.05 8.64 11.68
CA GLY A 218 -13.49 8.40 11.73
C GLY A 218 -14.02 8.67 13.13
N LYS A 219 -15.14 9.40 13.24
CA LYS A 219 -15.82 9.63 14.51
C LYS A 219 -16.30 8.31 15.12
N PRO A 220 -16.48 8.20 16.45
CA PRO A 220 -17.05 7.02 17.05
C PRO A 220 -18.36 6.60 16.36
N GLY A 221 -18.44 5.33 15.95
CA GLY A 221 -19.59 4.80 15.23
C GLY A 221 -19.71 5.24 13.76
N TRP A 222 -18.71 5.93 13.20
CA TRP A 222 -18.73 6.30 11.79
C TRP A 222 -18.75 5.06 10.90
N HIS A 223 -19.58 5.12 9.89
CA HIS A 223 -19.65 4.16 8.80
C HIS A 223 -19.64 4.91 7.49
N ASN A 224 -18.98 4.32 6.50
CA ASN A 224 -18.97 4.90 5.17
C ASN A 224 -20.40 4.98 4.60
N PRO A 225 -20.94 6.19 4.39
CA PRO A 225 -22.34 6.36 3.94
C PRO A 225 -22.56 5.86 2.51
N ASP A 226 -21.49 5.77 1.71
CA ASP A 226 -21.55 5.36 0.32
C ASP A 226 -21.89 3.87 0.14
N PHE A 227 -21.79 3.08 1.22
CA PHE A 227 -22.02 1.64 1.18
C PHE A 227 -23.11 1.21 2.17
N PRO A 228 -24.17 0.54 1.68
CA PRO A 228 -25.22 -0.01 2.53
C PRO A 228 -24.70 -0.98 3.60
N LYS A 229 -25.43 -1.13 4.71
CA LYS A 229 -25.02 -1.97 5.84
C LYS A 229 -24.72 -3.42 5.47
N TYR A 230 -25.36 -3.98 4.45
CA TYR A 230 -25.12 -5.36 4.03
C TYR A 230 -23.73 -5.62 3.44
N TYR A 231 -23.03 -4.59 2.99
CA TYR A 231 -21.61 -4.71 2.56
C TYR A 231 -20.66 -5.03 3.71
N ARG A 232 -21.07 -4.84 4.96
CA ARG A 232 -20.20 -5.05 6.13
C ARG A 232 -20.14 -6.50 6.59
N GLY A 233 -20.92 -7.39 5.98
CA GLY A 233 -21.07 -8.77 6.46
C GLY A 233 -21.78 -8.83 7.84
N TYR A 234 -22.17 -10.03 8.24
CA TYR A 234 -22.67 -10.25 9.59
C TYR A 234 -21.47 -10.39 10.54
N THR A 235 -21.43 -9.57 11.60
CA THR A 235 -20.49 -9.84 12.70
C THR A 235 -20.90 -11.12 13.43
N PRO A 236 -19.94 -11.88 14.03
CA PRO A 236 -20.28 -13.08 14.81
C PRO A 236 -21.37 -12.85 15.87
N GLU A 237 -21.40 -11.66 16.49
CA GLU A 237 -22.41 -11.26 17.47
C GLU A 237 -23.84 -11.16 16.89
N GLN A 238 -23.96 -10.86 15.61
CA GLN A 238 -25.26 -10.81 14.92
C GLN A 238 -25.81 -12.21 14.61
N TYR A 239 -24.94 -13.23 14.49
CA TYR A 239 -25.35 -14.63 14.34
C TYR A 239 -25.84 -15.23 15.67
N LEU A 240 -25.32 -14.76 16.80
CA LEU A 240 -25.67 -15.29 18.13
C LEU A 240 -26.98 -14.71 18.73
N ARG A 241 -27.58 -13.72 18.07
CA ARG A 241 -28.82 -13.06 18.51
C ARG A 241 -30.10 -13.52 17.76
N ARG A 242 -30.02 -14.63 17.03
CA ARG A 242 -31.18 -15.23 16.36
C ARG A 242 -31.58 -16.56 17.00
#